data_584ccf181ce359a9eeff0a8aaaad6cf5
#
_entry.id   584ccf181ce359a9eeff0a8aaaad6cf5
#
_cell.length_a   1.000
_cell.length_b   1.000
_cell.length_c   1.000
_cell.angle_alpha   90.00
_cell.angle_beta   90.00
_cell.angle_gamma   90.00
#
_symmetry.space_group_name_H-M   'P 1'
#
loop_
_entity.id
_entity.type
_entity.pdbx_description
1 polymer ?
#
loop_
_entity_poly.entity_id
_entity_poly.type
_entity_poly.pdbx_seq_one_letter_code
_entity_poly.pdbx_strand_id
1 'polypeptide(L)'
;MENFDSIVIGGGHNGLVCASYLARAGQRVLVLEAAPEFGGLAATREFHPGFKLSVAHSLNQFSDRVARELKLATHGFSGVGDAIPTIGMSPDGNHVRIERNTITGASTEDTRAYQQFRQLMERCAGALQPFWHKTMPRVGNNSLAELLTFAQVGIKLRLLGKDDMREFLRIAALPARDLMDEYFSNDVLKATLAWDGLIGSTQAPRSPNNTVLTMLYRMSGEHKGMHSIPRGGMQALIDALVNAATSAGAQLRCAAPVRRVLVESDDNGQRACGVELGDGTRIAASRVISSADPKRTFIDLLGARHLEIGFGNRINRLRSRGYVAKLHLALRNLPTFSGLDKPLGRMIMAPRLDTIEFAWDDAKYGRCPEQPVMEVTIPSLHVPDLAPAGQHVLSAHVMYIPYELEGGWTQARRTALQAQLLQSLSDYAPGLQEHVLHCELLTPVDLERDWHVTGGHWHHGELAMDQMLMMRPTYEAAQYGTPIPGLYLCGAGSHPGGGVMGAAGHNAAREILT
;
A
#
# COMPACT_ATOMS: atom_id res chain seq x y z
N MET A 1 18.38 29.15 -15.05
CA MET A 1 17.44 28.24 -14.35
C MET A 1 17.35 26.97 -15.19
N GLU A 2 17.59 25.81 -14.60
CA GLU A 2 17.36 24.54 -15.31
C GLU A 2 15.89 24.45 -15.71
N ASN A 3 15.62 23.87 -16.87
CA ASN A 3 14.26 23.78 -17.41
C ASN A 3 13.99 22.37 -17.93
N PHE A 4 12.87 21.77 -17.49
CA PHE A 4 12.39 20.45 -17.86
C PHE A 4 10.97 20.53 -18.44
N ASP A 5 10.57 19.50 -19.16
CA ASP A 5 9.18 19.40 -19.60
C ASP A 5 8.30 18.91 -18.42
N SER A 6 8.87 18.02 -17.60
CA SER A 6 8.20 17.46 -16.42
C SER A 6 9.15 17.28 -15.24
N ILE A 7 8.70 17.66 -14.04
CA ILE A 7 9.36 17.37 -12.77
C ILE A 7 8.46 16.42 -11.97
N VAL A 8 9.02 15.28 -11.53
CA VAL A 8 8.35 14.33 -10.66
C VAL A 8 8.88 14.50 -9.23
N ILE A 9 8.00 14.84 -8.29
CA ILE A 9 8.30 14.97 -6.86
C ILE A 9 8.09 13.62 -6.20
N GLY A 10 9.15 13.02 -5.64
CA GLY A 10 9.17 11.72 -4.99
C GLY A 10 9.57 10.58 -5.93
N GLY A 11 10.65 9.90 -5.56
CA GLY A 11 11.24 8.76 -6.26
C GLY A 11 10.77 7.39 -5.75
N GLY A 12 9.56 7.31 -5.19
CA GLY A 12 8.90 6.04 -4.90
C GLY A 12 8.50 5.30 -6.18
N HIS A 13 8.10 4.05 -6.06
CA HIS A 13 7.77 3.19 -7.21
C HIS A 13 6.81 3.83 -8.23
N ASN A 14 5.76 4.56 -7.79
CA ASN A 14 4.82 5.23 -8.69
C ASN A 14 5.45 6.43 -9.41
N GLY A 15 6.27 7.22 -8.72
CA GLY A 15 7.00 8.35 -9.32
C GLY A 15 7.99 7.87 -10.39
N LEU A 16 8.76 6.81 -10.10
CA LEU A 16 9.68 6.19 -11.05
C LEU A 16 8.97 5.61 -12.28
N VAL A 17 7.81 4.95 -12.07
CA VAL A 17 6.98 4.45 -13.17
C VAL A 17 6.50 5.62 -14.04
N CYS A 18 5.93 6.67 -13.44
CA CYS A 18 5.46 7.85 -14.18
C CYS A 18 6.60 8.49 -14.99
N ALA A 19 7.75 8.74 -14.35
CA ALA A 19 8.93 9.31 -15.00
C ALA A 19 9.41 8.45 -16.19
N SER A 20 9.41 7.12 -16.05
CA SER A 20 9.81 6.20 -17.11
C SER A 20 8.93 6.34 -18.36
N TYR A 21 7.59 6.41 -18.17
CA TYR A 21 6.67 6.59 -19.32
C TYR A 21 6.83 7.96 -19.99
N LEU A 22 6.95 9.03 -19.20
CA LEU A 22 7.13 10.39 -19.73
C LEU A 22 8.45 10.53 -20.50
N ALA A 23 9.56 10.01 -19.95
CA ALA A 23 10.86 10.03 -20.61
C ALA A 23 10.86 9.19 -21.90
N ARG A 24 10.22 8.02 -21.93
CA ARG A 24 10.05 7.20 -23.14
C ARG A 24 9.22 7.90 -24.22
N ALA A 25 8.36 8.83 -23.83
CA ALA A 25 7.62 9.70 -24.76
C ALA A 25 8.43 10.91 -25.25
N GLY A 26 9.73 10.99 -24.92
CA GLY A 26 10.64 12.04 -25.38
C GLY A 26 10.64 13.31 -24.54
N GLN A 27 9.98 13.32 -23.36
CA GLN A 27 10.02 14.47 -22.46
C GLN A 27 11.35 14.51 -21.69
N ARG A 28 11.85 15.70 -21.42
CA ARG A 28 12.93 15.95 -20.47
C ARG A 28 12.37 15.88 -19.07
N VAL A 29 12.63 14.76 -18.37
CA VAL A 29 12.07 14.46 -17.04
C VAL A 29 13.14 14.57 -15.99
N LEU A 30 12.81 15.23 -14.87
CA LEU A 30 13.61 15.25 -13.65
C LEU A 30 12.81 14.63 -12.51
N VAL A 31 13.39 13.64 -11.82
CA VAL A 31 12.83 13.08 -10.57
C VAL A 31 13.63 13.64 -9.39
N LEU A 32 12.91 14.16 -8.40
CA LEU A 32 13.48 14.72 -7.17
C LEU A 32 13.03 13.90 -5.97
N GLU A 33 13.99 13.28 -5.27
CA GLU A 33 13.75 12.49 -4.07
C GLU A 33 14.38 13.19 -2.85
N ALA A 34 13.61 13.29 -1.77
CA ALA A 34 14.08 13.91 -0.53
C ALA A 34 15.09 13.04 0.22
N ALA A 35 14.90 11.72 0.17
CA ALA A 35 15.79 10.75 0.80
C ALA A 35 17.11 10.60 0.02
N PRO A 36 18.17 10.04 0.66
CA PRO A 36 19.42 9.73 -0.03
C PRO A 36 19.31 8.61 -1.06
N GLU A 37 18.21 7.84 -1.05
CA GLU A 37 17.97 6.69 -1.92
C GLU A 37 16.54 6.73 -2.52
N PHE A 38 16.38 6.14 -3.70
CA PHE A 38 15.08 5.97 -4.34
C PHE A 38 14.31 4.77 -3.76
N GLY A 39 12.98 4.81 -3.88
CA GLY A 39 12.10 3.68 -3.58
C GLY A 39 11.01 3.97 -2.54
N GLY A 40 11.14 5.04 -1.75
CA GLY A 40 10.18 5.39 -0.71
C GLY A 40 9.99 4.25 0.30
N LEU A 41 8.75 3.88 0.62
CA LEU A 41 8.45 2.77 1.57
C LEU A 41 8.90 1.37 1.07
N ALA A 42 9.21 1.22 -0.22
CA ALA A 42 9.73 -0.02 -0.80
C ALA A 42 11.26 -0.08 -0.87
N ALA A 43 11.97 1.02 -0.58
CA ALA A 43 13.42 1.03 -0.47
C ALA A 43 13.88 0.10 0.67
N THR A 44 14.88 -0.71 0.39
CA THR A 44 15.50 -1.57 1.40
C THR A 44 16.65 -0.80 2.06
N ARG A 45 16.57 -0.65 3.37
CA ARG A 45 17.58 0.06 4.16
C ARG A 45 18.19 -0.84 5.23
N GLU A 46 19.41 -0.55 5.61
CA GLU A 46 20.03 -1.17 6.78
C GLU A 46 19.45 -0.54 8.06
N PHE A 47 18.84 -1.37 8.91
CA PHE A 47 18.29 -0.95 10.19
C PHE A 47 19.16 -1.38 11.39
N HIS A 48 20.04 -2.35 11.16
CA HIS A 48 21.08 -2.80 12.07
C HIS A 48 22.27 -3.31 11.24
N PRO A 49 23.54 -3.16 11.68
CA PRO A 49 24.70 -3.54 10.88
C PRO A 49 24.57 -4.94 10.25
N GLY A 50 24.55 -5.01 8.92
CA GLY A 50 24.36 -6.23 8.13
C GLY A 50 22.92 -6.69 7.95
N PHE A 51 21.93 -6.06 8.61
CA PHE A 51 20.50 -6.45 8.52
C PHE A 51 19.70 -5.38 7.78
N LYS A 52 19.01 -5.79 6.73
CA LYS A 52 18.32 -4.90 5.79
C LYS A 52 16.86 -5.27 5.66
N LEU A 53 15.98 -4.27 5.65
CA LEU A 53 14.55 -4.44 5.37
C LEU A 53 13.95 -3.17 4.72
N SER A 54 12.82 -3.34 4.08
CA SER A 54 11.93 -2.27 3.65
C SER A 54 10.65 -2.23 4.49
N VAL A 55 9.98 -1.09 4.55
CA VAL A 55 8.66 -0.98 5.19
C VAL A 55 7.66 -1.87 4.44
N ALA A 56 7.61 -1.80 3.11
CA ALA A 56 6.86 -2.72 2.27
C ALA A 56 7.70 -3.99 2.03
N HIS A 57 7.36 -5.10 2.66
CA HIS A 57 8.16 -6.34 2.62
C HIS A 57 7.66 -7.41 1.64
N SER A 58 6.49 -7.22 1.06
CA SER A 58 5.90 -8.15 0.09
C SER A 58 5.10 -7.39 -0.97
N LEU A 59 4.85 -8.05 -2.10
CA LEU A 59 4.01 -7.58 -3.18
C LEU A 59 2.75 -8.43 -3.27
N ASN A 60 1.62 -7.78 -3.49
CA ASN A 60 0.37 -8.46 -3.79
C ASN A 60 -0.33 -7.94 -5.05
N GLN A 61 0.16 -6.84 -5.62
CA GLN A 61 -0.58 -6.11 -6.65
C GLN A 61 0.31 -5.39 -7.68
N PHE A 62 1.62 -5.69 -7.77
CA PHE A 62 2.45 -5.04 -8.78
C PHE A 62 1.99 -5.43 -10.19
N SER A 63 1.83 -4.44 -11.06
CA SER A 63 1.25 -4.64 -12.39
C SER A 63 2.22 -5.33 -13.35
N ASP A 64 1.83 -6.53 -13.83
CA ASP A 64 2.53 -7.24 -14.90
C ASP A 64 2.56 -6.44 -16.21
N ARG A 65 1.53 -5.61 -16.44
CA ARG A 65 1.48 -4.70 -17.57
C ARG A 65 2.59 -3.68 -17.49
N VAL A 66 2.76 -3.01 -16.35
CA VAL A 66 3.85 -2.04 -16.12
C VAL A 66 5.20 -2.72 -16.28
N ALA A 67 5.38 -3.92 -15.69
CA ALA A 67 6.62 -4.68 -15.79
C ALA A 67 6.99 -4.99 -17.25
N ARG A 68 6.02 -5.44 -18.07
CA ARG A 68 6.24 -5.72 -19.49
C ARG A 68 6.50 -4.47 -20.32
N GLU A 69 5.67 -3.43 -20.17
CA GLU A 69 5.76 -2.19 -20.97
C GLU A 69 7.07 -1.46 -20.69
N LEU A 70 7.53 -1.40 -19.44
CA LEU A 70 8.81 -0.81 -19.05
C LEU A 70 10.00 -1.77 -19.24
N LYS A 71 9.75 -3.01 -19.67
CA LYS A 71 10.78 -4.06 -19.88
C LYS A 71 11.64 -4.28 -18.64
N LEU A 72 11.03 -4.31 -17.43
CA LEU A 72 11.78 -4.38 -16.18
C LEU A 72 12.68 -5.61 -16.08
N ALA A 73 12.38 -6.69 -16.81
CA ALA A 73 13.23 -7.88 -16.90
C ALA A 73 14.61 -7.56 -17.49
N THR A 74 14.71 -6.65 -18.45
CA THR A 74 16.01 -6.22 -19.04
C THR A 74 16.77 -5.25 -18.12
N HIS A 75 16.11 -4.78 -17.06
CA HIS A 75 16.68 -3.89 -16.05
C HIS A 75 16.95 -4.58 -14.71
N GLY A 76 16.88 -5.94 -14.67
CA GLY A 76 17.25 -6.74 -13.50
C GLY A 76 16.08 -7.25 -12.66
N PHE A 77 14.82 -6.92 -12.99
CA PHE A 77 13.67 -7.45 -12.25
C PHE A 77 13.19 -8.78 -12.82
N SER A 78 13.49 -9.88 -12.13
CA SER A 78 13.13 -11.24 -12.56
C SER A 78 11.69 -11.65 -12.20
N GLY A 79 10.82 -10.68 -11.88
CA GLY A 79 9.41 -10.90 -11.59
C GLY A 79 9.06 -10.81 -10.10
N VAL A 80 7.76 -10.84 -9.83
CA VAL A 80 7.20 -10.69 -8.47
C VAL A 80 7.52 -11.86 -7.53
N GLY A 81 8.11 -12.94 -8.05
CA GLY A 81 8.38 -14.15 -7.27
C GLY A 81 7.18 -15.10 -7.20
N ASP A 82 7.41 -16.24 -6.57
CA ASP A 82 6.34 -17.22 -6.33
C ASP A 82 5.40 -16.74 -5.21
N ALA A 83 4.13 -17.11 -5.33
CA ALA A 83 3.16 -16.82 -4.29
C ALA A 83 3.55 -17.53 -2.98
N ILE A 84 3.64 -16.78 -1.90
CA ILE A 84 3.87 -17.32 -0.56
C ILE A 84 2.53 -17.69 0.10
N PRO A 85 2.48 -18.77 0.90
CA PRO A 85 1.28 -19.14 1.62
C PRO A 85 0.91 -18.08 2.66
N THR A 86 -0.38 -17.93 2.92
CA THR A 86 -0.87 -17.21 4.11
C THR A 86 -1.18 -18.22 5.20
N ILE A 87 -0.67 -18.00 6.39
CA ILE A 87 -0.80 -18.91 7.51
C ILE A 87 -1.52 -18.17 8.64
N GLY A 88 -2.75 -18.59 8.93
CA GLY A 88 -3.45 -18.17 10.14
C GLY A 88 -2.83 -18.87 11.34
N MET A 89 -2.24 -18.09 12.23
CA MET A 89 -1.52 -18.60 13.38
C MET A 89 -2.46 -18.76 14.58
N SER A 90 -2.35 -19.90 15.26
CA SER A 90 -2.99 -20.14 16.55
C SER A 90 -1.91 -20.41 17.60
N PRO A 91 -2.03 -19.88 18.85
CA PRO A 91 -1.04 -20.11 19.90
C PRO A 91 -0.91 -21.58 20.32
N ASP A 92 -1.94 -22.39 20.11
CA ASP A 92 -1.94 -23.84 20.39
C ASP A 92 -1.29 -24.70 19.31
N GLY A 93 -0.76 -24.07 18.24
CA GLY A 93 -0.12 -24.76 17.12
C GLY A 93 -1.08 -25.29 16.04
N ASN A 94 -2.39 -25.14 16.20
CA ASN A 94 -3.40 -25.57 15.21
C ASN A 94 -3.60 -24.50 14.13
N HIS A 95 -2.63 -24.38 13.22
CA HIS A 95 -2.61 -23.36 12.18
C HIS A 95 -3.50 -23.70 11.00
N VAL A 96 -4.01 -22.66 10.32
CA VAL A 96 -4.67 -22.79 9.02
C VAL A 96 -3.73 -22.25 7.95
N ARG A 97 -3.40 -23.07 6.95
CA ARG A 97 -2.54 -22.69 5.84
C ARG A 97 -3.35 -22.55 4.55
N ILE A 98 -3.22 -21.42 3.90
CA ILE A 98 -3.90 -21.08 2.65
C ILE A 98 -2.85 -20.99 1.54
N GLU A 99 -2.98 -21.85 0.52
CA GLU A 99 -2.16 -21.84 -0.69
C GLU A 99 -3.05 -21.75 -1.92
N ARG A 100 -3.08 -20.59 -2.56
CA ARG A 100 -3.95 -20.34 -3.73
C ARG A 100 -5.41 -20.75 -3.47
N ASN A 101 -5.83 -21.91 -3.96
CA ASN A 101 -7.20 -22.40 -3.89
C ASN A 101 -7.38 -23.54 -2.89
N THR A 102 -6.35 -23.86 -2.10
CA THR A 102 -6.37 -24.95 -1.12
C THR A 102 -6.15 -24.41 0.28
N ILE A 103 -6.77 -25.06 1.25
CA ILE A 103 -6.51 -24.83 2.67
C ILE A 103 -6.19 -26.15 3.36
N THR A 104 -5.36 -26.09 4.39
CA THR A 104 -5.07 -27.19 5.32
C THR A 104 -5.19 -26.68 6.75
N GLY A 105 -5.40 -27.56 7.71
CA GLY A 105 -5.60 -27.19 9.12
C GLY A 105 -7.04 -26.76 9.47
N ALA A 106 -8.00 -26.93 8.55
CA ALA A 106 -9.42 -26.68 8.77
C ALA A 106 -10.25 -27.95 8.55
N SER A 107 -11.52 -27.92 8.93
CA SER A 107 -12.46 -29.04 8.71
C SER A 107 -12.70 -29.31 7.22
N THR A 108 -13.21 -30.50 6.90
CA THR A 108 -13.63 -30.82 5.51
C THR A 108 -14.74 -29.89 5.02
N GLU A 109 -15.61 -29.43 5.92
CA GLU A 109 -16.69 -28.50 5.63
C GLU A 109 -16.14 -27.12 5.29
N ASP A 110 -15.26 -26.57 6.13
CA ASP A 110 -14.60 -25.29 5.85
C ASP A 110 -13.74 -25.34 4.58
N THR A 111 -13.10 -26.50 4.30
CA THR A 111 -12.32 -26.68 3.07
C THR A 111 -13.20 -26.60 1.82
N ARG A 112 -14.40 -27.22 1.85
CA ARG A 112 -15.37 -27.13 0.74
C ARG A 112 -15.95 -25.73 0.62
N ALA A 113 -16.29 -25.10 1.75
CA ALA A 113 -16.81 -23.73 1.78
C ALA A 113 -15.78 -22.73 1.25
N TYR A 114 -14.48 -22.90 1.56
CA TYR A 114 -13.41 -22.05 1.04
C TYR A 114 -13.33 -22.08 -0.49
N GLN A 115 -13.49 -23.25 -1.11
CA GLN A 115 -13.48 -23.34 -2.56
C GLN A 115 -14.63 -22.56 -3.20
N GLN A 116 -15.84 -22.65 -2.62
CA GLN A 116 -17.02 -21.90 -3.09
C GLN A 116 -16.84 -20.39 -2.87
N PHE A 117 -16.41 -20.00 -1.67
CA PHE A 117 -16.09 -18.62 -1.33
C PHE A 117 -15.04 -18.02 -2.28
N ARG A 118 -13.94 -18.72 -2.49
CA ARG A 118 -12.85 -18.26 -3.35
C ARG A 118 -13.31 -18.05 -4.78
N GLN A 119 -14.08 -18.97 -5.34
CA GLN A 119 -14.65 -18.86 -6.68
C GLN A 119 -15.58 -17.65 -6.81
N LEU A 120 -16.47 -17.41 -5.83
CA LEU A 120 -17.34 -16.23 -5.82
C LEU A 120 -16.51 -14.95 -5.78
N MET A 121 -15.59 -14.86 -4.85
CA MET A 121 -14.74 -13.67 -4.68
C MET A 121 -13.90 -13.38 -5.93
N GLU A 122 -13.35 -14.39 -6.61
CA GLU A 122 -12.61 -14.20 -7.86
C GLU A 122 -13.50 -13.71 -9.00
N ARG A 123 -14.73 -14.24 -9.14
CA ARG A 123 -15.67 -13.73 -10.15
C ARG A 123 -16.04 -12.28 -9.87
N CYS A 124 -16.38 -11.95 -8.63
CA CYS A 124 -16.71 -10.58 -8.20
C CYS A 124 -15.54 -9.62 -8.40
N ALA A 125 -14.34 -10.00 -7.95
CA ALA A 125 -13.12 -9.21 -8.11
C ALA A 125 -12.76 -8.97 -9.59
N GLY A 126 -13.00 -9.98 -10.46
CA GLY A 126 -12.80 -9.87 -11.90
C GLY A 126 -13.63 -8.77 -12.56
N ALA A 127 -14.78 -8.40 -12.00
CA ALA A 127 -15.57 -7.26 -12.47
C ALA A 127 -14.91 -5.91 -12.17
N LEU A 128 -14.08 -5.82 -11.13
CA LEU A 128 -13.36 -4.60 -10.72
C LEU A 128 -12.00 -4.44 -11.42
N GLN A 129 -11.41 -5.53 -11.92
CA GLN A 129 -10.07 -5.53 -12.53
C GLN A 129 -9.87 -4.48 -13.64
N PRO A 130 -10.82 -4.20 -14.55
CA PRO A 130 -10.61 -3.23 -15.62
C PRO A 130 -10.36 -1.80 -15.15
N PHE A 131 -10.73 -1.49 -13.90
CA PHE A 131 -10.53 -0.14 -13.37
C PHE A 131 -9.06 0.17 -13.06
N TRP A 132 -8.24 -0.82 -12.80
CA TRP A 132 -6.85 -0.63 -12.37
C TRP A 132 -5.99 0.21 -13.32
N HIS A 133 -6.18 0.02 -14.62
CA HIS A 133 -5.40 0.70 -15.66
C HIS A 133 -6.23 1.70 -16.46
N LYS A 134 -7.22 2.31 -15.82
CA LYS A 134 -8.08 3.32 -16.42
C LYS A 134 -8.12 4.59 -15.59
N THR A 135 -8.19 5.72 -16.28
CA THR A 135 -8.61 6.97 -15.65
C THR A 135 -10.08 6.85 -15.24
N MET A 136 -10.38 7.17 -13.98
CA MET A 136 -11.75 7.09 -13.48
C MET A 136 -12.62 8.17 -14.10
N PRO A 137 -13.87 7.84 -14.50
CA PRO A 137 -14.77 8.82 -15.05
C PRO A 137 -15.21 9.84 -14.01
N ARG A 138 -15.44 11.08 -14.41
CA ARG A 138 -16.05 12.11 -13.54
C ARG A 138 -17.55 11.93 -13.49
N VAL A 139 -18.09 11.90 -12.29
CA VAL A 139 -19.55 11.90 -12.10
C VAL A 139 -20.10 13.26 -12.54
N GLY A 140 -21.10 13.23 -13.40
CA GLY A 140 -21.73 14.45 -13.93
C GLY A 140 -21.11 15.02 -15.20
N ASN A 141 -20.02 14.44 -15.73
CA ASN A 141 -19.51 14.74 -17.05
C ASN A 141 -20.10 13.78 -18.08
N ASN A 142 -20.68 14.31 -19.15
CA ASN A 142 -21.35 13.53 -20.20
C ASN A 142 -20.45 13.27 -21.42
N SER A 143 -19.11 13.25 -21.25
CA SER A 143 -18.24 12.88 -22.34
C SER A 143 -18.48 11.44 -22.78
N LEU A 144 -18.41 11.16 -24.08
CA LEU A 144 -18.64 9.81 -24.61
C LEU A 144 -17.67 8.78 -24.02
N ALA A 145 -16.42 9.17 -23.77
CA ALA A 145 -15.38 8.30 -23.19
C ALA A 145 -15.72 7.88 -21.75
N GLU A 146 -16.27 8.81 -20.95
CA GLU A 146 -16.67 8.54 -19.57
C GLU A 146 -17.93 7.67 -19.50
N LEU A 147 -18.92 7.97 -20.36
CA LEU A 147 -20.12 7.15 -20.51
C LEU A 147 -19.77 5.70 -20.92
N LEU A 148 -18.82 5.53 -21.86
CA LEU A 148 -18.33 4.21 -22.25
C LEU A 148 -17.64 3.47 -21.10
N THR A 149 -16.94 4.18 -20.22
CA THR A 149 -16.32 3.55 -19.05
C THR A 149 -17.36 3.07 -18.05
N PHE A 150 -18.40 3.88 -17.75
CA PHE A 150 -19.53 3.44 -16.93
C PHE A 150 -20.29 2.26 -17.56
N ALA A 151 -20.52 2.30 -18.88
CA ALA A 151 -21.16 1.21 -19.60
C ALA A 151 -20.35 -0.11 -19.51
N GLN A 152 -19.03 -0.05 -19.64
CA GLN A 152 -18.16 -1.23 -19.49
C GLN A 152 -18.27 -1.86 -18.10
N VAL A 153 -18.36 -1.03 -17.04
CA VAL A 153 -18.59 -1.53 -15.68
C VAL A 153 -19.94 -2.21 -15.57
N GLY A 154 -21.00 -1.52 -16.00
CA GLY A 154 -22.36 -2.06 -15.97
C GLY A 154 -22.46 -3.37 -16.76
N ILE A 155 -21.85 -3.44 -17.95
CA ILE A 155 -21.81 -4.66 -18.77
C ILE A 155 -21.04 -5.78 -18.04
N LYS A 156 -19.88 -5.50 -17.43
CA LYS A 156 -19.13 -6.53 -16.72
C LYS A 156 -19.87 -7.06 -15.50
N LEU A 157 -20.51 -6.19 -14.73
CA LEU A 157 -21.39 -6.62 -13.64
C LEU A 157 -22.58 -7.43 -14.17
N ARG A 158 -23.17 -7.03 -15.30
CA ARG A 158 -24.25 -7.76 -15.93
C ARG A 158 -23.84 -9.13 -16.47
N LEU A 159 -22.59 -9.24 -16.96
CA LEU A 159 -22.00 -10.49 -17.46
C LEU A 159 -21.65 -11.49 -16.35
N LEU A 160 -21.61 -11.08 -15.07
CA LEU A 160 -21.55 -12.01 -13.96
C LEU A 160 -22.77 -12.95 -13.91
N GLY A 161 -23.88 -12.57 -14.56
CA GLY A 161 -25.17 -13.23 -14.44
C GLY A 161 -26.01 -12.63 -13.32
N LYS A 162 -27.28 -13.01 -13.28
CA LYS A 162 -28.27 -12.41 -12.38
C LYS A 162 -27.94 -12.66 -10.91
N ASP A 163 -27.54 -13.87 -10.59
CA ASP A 163 -27.34 -14.30 -9.19
C ASP A 163 -26.02 -13.78 -8.64
N ASP A 164 -24.91 -13.92 -9.36
CA ASP A 164 -23.61 -13.38 -8.93
C ASP A 164 -23.61 -11.84 -8.87
N MET A 165 -24.34 -11.14 -9.76
CA MET A 165 -24.49 -9.70 -9.69
C MET A 165 -25.26 -9.25 -8.44
N ARG A 166 -26.33 -9.95 -8.08
CA ARG A 166 -27.10 -9.68 -6.84
C ARG A 166 -26.23 -9.94 -5.61
N GLU A 167 -25.51 -11.06 -5.64
CA GLU A 167 -24.61 -11.43 -4.55
C GLU A 167 -23.47 -10.42 -4.41
N PHE A 168 -22.84 -9.97 -5.50
CA PHE A 168 -21.84 -8.90 -5.47
C PHE A 168 -22.37 -7.64 -4.78
N LEU A 169 -23.57 -7.18 -5.16
CA LEU A 169 -24.17 -5.98 -4.56
C LEU A 169 -24.49 -6.16 -3.07
N ARG A 170 -24.87 -7.39 -2.67
CA ARG A 170 -25.12 -7.72 -1.27
C ARG A 170 -23.84 -7.73 -0.45
N ILE A 171 -22.82 -8.49 -0.87
CA ILE A 171 -21.60 -8.69 -0.10
C ILE A 171 -20.70 -7.46 -0.06
N ALA A 172 -20.73 -6.61 -1.10
CA ALA A 172 -19.90 -5.40 -1.15
C ALA A 172 -20.17 -4.43 0.02
N ALA A 173 -21.39 -4.47 0.58
CA ALA A 173 -21.78 -3.66 1.72
C ALA A 173 -21.70 -4.37 3.07
N LEU A 174 -21.42 -5.68 3.09
CA LEU A 174 -21.34 -6.45 4.33
C LEU A 174 -20.09 -6.12 5.14
N PRO A 175 -20.17 -6.19 6.49
CA PRO A 175 -19.02 -6.36 7.36
C PRO A 175 -18.25 -7.65 6.98
N ALA A 176 -16.93 -7.64 7.12
CA ALA A 176 -16.15 -8.85 6.89
C ALA A 176 -16.58 -9.98 7.81
N ARG A 177 -16.95 -9.68 9.08
CA ARG A 177 -17.43 -10.68 10.03
C ARG A 177 -18.64 -11.43 9.51
N ASP A 178 -19.66 -10.72 9.05
CA ASP A 178 -20.91 -11.36 8.63
C ASP A 178 -20.67 -12.29 7.43
N LEU A 179 -19.86 -11.85 6.47
CA LEU A 179 -19.48 -12.69 5.33
C LEU A 179 -18.68 -13.93 5.77
N MET A 180 -17.75 -13.79 6.73
CA MET A 180 -16.96 -14.92 7.24
C MET A 180 -17.84 -15.91 8.02
N ASP A 181 -18.78 -15.43 8.83
CA ASP A 181 -19.68 -16.26 9.62
C ASP A 181 -20.71 -17.02 8.74
N GLU A 182 -21.06 -16.48 7.57
CA GLU A 182 -21.90 -17.19 6.58
C GLU A 182 -21.22 -18.42 5.97
N TYR A 183 -19.89 -18.39 5.81
CA TYR A 183 -19.15 -19.43 5.09
C TYR A 183 -18.39 -20.40 6.00
N PHE A 184 -17.88 -19.95 7.15
CA PHE A 184 -16.88 -20.70 7.92
C PHE A 184 -17.22 -20.86 9.38
N SER A 185 -16.76 -21.98 9.96
CA SER A 185 -16.84 -22.24 11.40
C SER A 185 -15.50 -22.01 12.10
N ASN A 186 -14.36 -22.19 11.43
CA ASN A 186 -13.02 -22.07 12.00
C ASN A 186 -12.65 -20.58 12.21
N ASP A 187 -12.42 -20.18 13.47
CA ASP A 187 -12.14 -18.79 13.84
C ASP A 187 -10.83 -18.26 13.29
N VAL A 188 -9.78 -19.10 13.25
CA VAL A 188 -8.46 -18.73 12.69
C VAL A 188 -8.59 -18.45 11.18
N LEU A 189 -9.35 -19.30 10.46
CA LEU A 189 -9.61 -19.12 9.03
C LEU A 189 -10.36 -17.82 8.76
N LYS A 190 -11.42 -17.53 9.53
CA LYS A 190 -12.21 -16.29 9.42
C LYS A 190 -11.33 -15.06 9.60
N ALA A 191 -10.53 -15.00 10.67
CA ALA A 191 -9.65 -13.87 10.95
C ALA A 191 -8.58 -13.69 9.86
N THR A 192 -8.01 -14.79 9.39
CA THR A 192 -6.99 -14.78 8.32
C THR A 192 -7.54 -14.25 7.00
N LEU A 193 -8.74 -14.66 6.61
CA LEU A 193 -9.36 -14.20 5.37
C LEU A 193 -9.82 -12.74 5.45
N ALA A 194 -10.35 -12.30 6.59
CA ALA A 194 -10.77 -10.92 6.80
C ALA A 194 -9.61 -9.92 6.83
N TRP A 195 -8.39 -10.37 7.16
CA TRP A 195 -7.20 -9.53 7.34
C TRP A 195 -6.95 -8.58 6.18
N ASP A 196 -7.05 -9.07 4.95
CA ASP A 196 -6.79 -8.27 3.74
C ASP A 196 -7.83 -7.17 3.48
N GLY A 197 -9.00 -7.25 4.08
CA GLY A 197 -10.00 -6.18 4.07
C GLY A 197 -9.78 -5.12 5.16
N LEU A 198 -8.96 -5.41 6.15
CA LEU A 198 -8.81 -4.62 7.37
C LEU A 198 -7.45 -3.91 7.46
N ILE A 199 -6.38 -4.54 6.98
CA ILE A 199 -5.03 -4.01 7.14
C ILE A 199 -4.87 -2.60 6.54
N GLY A 200 -4.44 -1.65 7.37
CA GLY A 200 -4.26 -0.25 6.97
C GLY A 200 -5.55 0.57 6.92
N SER A 201 -6.67 0.04 7.41
CA SER A 201 -7.94 0.77 7.51
C SER A 201 -8.27 1.18 8.95
N THR A 202 -9.22 2.11 9.09
CA THR A 202 -9.83 2.51 10.37
C THR A 202 -11.13 1.73 10.62
N GLN A 203 -11.13 0.44 10.29
CA GLN A 203 -12.31 -0.42 10.39
C GLN A 203 -11.97 -1.73 11.06
N ALA A 204 -12.98 -2.28 11.73
CA ALA A 204 -12.94 -3.57 12.40
C ALA A 204 -13.78 -4.62 11.63
N PRO A 205 -13.72 -5.89 11.98
CA PRO A 205 -14.51 -6.95 11.33
C PRO A 205 -16.01 -6.68 11.25
N ARG A 206 -16.59 -5.97 12.23
CA ARG A 206 -18.02 -5.58 12.28
C ARG A 206 -18.34 -4.29 11.56
N SER A 207 -17.34 -3.57 11.03
CA SER A 207 -17.58 -2.30 10.34
C SER A 207 -18.25 -2.54 8.98
N PRO A 208 -19.41 -1.89 8.71
CA PRO A 208 -20.14 -2.08 7.45
C PRO A 208 -19.52 -1.27 6.30
N ASN A 209 -19.97 -1.59 5.08
CA ASN A 209 -19.83 -0.78 3.87
C ASN A 209 -18.42 -0.65 3.28
N ASN A 210 -17.40 -1.38 3.75
CA ASN A 210 -16.08 -1.22 3.16
C ASN A 210 -15.19 -2.45 3.21
N THR A 211 -15.22 -3.24 4.28
CA THR A 211 -14.22 -4.28 4.52
C THR A 211 -14.22 -5.35 3.43
N VAL A 212 -15.39 -5.85 3.04
CA VAL A 212 -15.52 -6.82 1.94
C VAL A 212 -15.19 -6.19 0.59
N LEU A 213 -15.60 -4.93 0.36
CA LEU A 213 -15.24 -4.22 -0.87
C LEU A 213 -13.73 -4.06 -1.00
N THR A 214 -13.02 -3.77 0.09
CA THR A 214 -11.54 -3.69 0.11
C THR A 214 -10.91 -5.06 -0.17
N MET A 215 -11.45 -6.16 0.40
CA MET A 215 -11.02 -7.52 0.05
C MET A 215 -11.16 -7.78 -1.46
N LEU A 216 -12.33 -7.51 -2.03
CA LEU A 216 -12.59 -7.65 -3.47
C LEU A 216 -11.65 -6.79 -4.31
N TYR A 217 -11.43 -5.55 -3.89
CA TYR A 217 -10.54 -4.63 -4.58
C TYR A 217 -9.10 -5.13 -4.59
N ARG A 218 -8.58 -5.61 -3.46
CA ARG A 218 -7.24 -6.23 -3.40
C ARG A 218 -7.14 -7.51 -4.22
N MET A 219 -8.20 -8.32 -4.26
CA MET A 219 -8.26 -9.51 -5.11
C MET A 219 -8.42 -9.20 -6.59
N SER A 220 -8.85 -8.00 -6.96
CA SER A 220 -9.03 -7.60 -8.38
C SER A 220 -7.72 -7.34 -9.13
N GLY A 221 -6.58 -7.31 -8.44
CA GLY A 221 -5.26 -7.24 -9.05
C GLY A 221 -4.91 -8.51 -9.86
N GLU A 222 -3.87 -8.39 -10.70
CA GLU A 222 -3.42 -9.46 -11.61
C GLU A 222 -3.01 -10.75 -10.86
N HIS A 223 -2.57 -10.62 -9.60
CA HIS A 223 -2.18 -11.74 -8.72
C HIS A 223 -3.32 -12.25 -7.83
N LYS A 224 -4.56 -11.77 -8.02
CA LYS A 224 -5.77 -12.23 -7.31
C LYS A 224 -5.63 -12.20 -5.78
N GLY A 225 -4.96 -11.18 -5.25
CA GLY A 225 -4.72 -11.00 -3.81
C GLY A 225 -3.64 -11.90 -3.20
N MET A 226 -2.92 -12.70 -4.00
CA MET A 226 -1.79 -13.47 -3.50
C MET A 226 -0.60 -12.56 -3.21
N HIS A 227 0.11 -12.87 -2.13
CA HIS A 227 1.34 -12.17 -1.75
C HIS A 227 2.57 -12.91 -2.28
N SER A 228 3.61 -12.16 -2.60
CA SER A 228 4.91 -12.70 -3.02
C SER A 228 6.05 -11.82 -2.52
N ILE A 229 7.24 -12.39 -2.46
CA ILE A 229 8.48 -11.63 -2.23
C ILE A 229 9.26 -11.67 -3.54
N PRO A 230 9.59 -10.51 -4.14
CA PRO A 230 10.32 -10.47 -5.40
C PRO A 230 11.65 -11.21 -5.28
N ARG A 231 12.09 -11.85 -6.37
CA ARG A 231 13.44 -12.38 -6.43
C ARG A 231 14.46 -11.26 -6.33
N GLY A 232 15.38 -11.36 -5.37
CA GLY A 232 16.29 -10.27 -5.01
C GLY A 232 15.67 -9.21 -4.09
N GLY A 233 14.46 -9.47 -3.55
CA GLY A 233 13.78 -8.59 -2.59
C GLY A 233 13.12 -7.37 -3.23
N MET A 234 12.60 -6.50 -2.36
CA MET A 234 11.94 -5.26 -2.79
C MET A 234 12.91 -4.32 -3.53
N GLN A 235 14.19 -4.33 -3.14
CA GLN A 235 15.21 -3.48 -3.78
C GLN A 235 15.39 -3.81 -5.26
N ALA A 236 15.32 -5.09 -5.65
CA ALA A 236 15.43 -5.48 -7.06
C ALA A 236 14.35 -4.84 -7.96
N LEU A 237 13.13 -4.66 -7.44
CA LEU A 237 12.09 -3.92 -8.14
C LEU A 237 12.44 -2.44 -8.26
N ILE A 238 12.91 -1.82 -7.18
CA ILE A 238 13.27 -0.40 -7.17
C ILE A 238 14.44 -0.14 -8.11
N ASP A 239 15.50 -0.93 -8.04
CA ASP A 239 16.67 -0.81 -8.93
C ASP A 239 16.27 -0.94 -10.40
N ALA A 240 15.40 -1.88 -10.73
CA ALA A 240 14.89 -2.04 -12.08
C ALA A 240 14.06 -0.82 -12.56
N LEU A 241 13.27 -0.20 -11.68
CA LEU A 241 12.52 1.02 -11.99
C LEU A 241 13.46 2.22 -12.17
N VAL A 242 14.48 2.37 -11.33
CA VAL A 242 15.53 3.39 -11.47
C VAL A 242 16.26 3.21 -12.80
N ASN A 243 16.70 1.98 -13.11
CA ASN A 243 17.39 1.67 -14.37
C ASN A 243 16.49 1.92 -15.59
N ALA A 244 15.21 1.57 -15.52
CA ALA A 244 14.25 1.82 -16.60
C ALA A 244 14.04 3.32 -16.84
N ALA A 245 13.89 4.13 -15.78
CA ALA A 245 13.75 5.58 -15.87
C ALA A 245 15.01 6.24 -16.46
N THR A 246 16.19 5.86 -15.95
CA THR A 246 17.48 6.39 -16.42
C THR A 246 17.74 5.99 -17.87
N SER A 247 17.50 4.73 -18.24
CA SER A 247 17.65 4.26 -19.63
C SER A 247 16.68 4.93 -20.61
N ALA A 248 15.54 5.40 -20.12
CA ALA A 248 14.59 6.20 -20.91
C ALA A 248 15.01 7.67 -21.05
N GLY A 249 16.06 8.12 -20.33
CA GLY A 249 16.57 9.49 -20.40
C GLY A 249 16.10 10.40 -19.27
N ALA A 250 15.42 9.88 -18.23
CA ALA A 250 15.06 10.66 -17.05
C ALA A 250 16.31 10.99 -16.22
N GLN A 251 16.39 12.22 -15.72
CA GLN A 251 17.38 12.61 -14.73
C GLN A 251 16.81 12.32 -13.34
N LEU A 252 17.63 11.72 -12.47
CA LEU A 252 17.25 11.33 -11.13
C LEU A 252 18.17 12.01 -10.11
N ARG A 253 17.60 12.68 -9.09
CA ARG A 253 18.35 13.36 -8.01
C ARG A 253 17.81 12.95 -6.64
N CYS A 254 18.64 12.32 -5.84
CA CYS A 254 18.41 12.06 -4.42
C CYS A 254 18.88 13.22 -3.55
N ALA A 255 18.54 13.20 -2.25
CA ALA A 255 18.86 14.25 -1.28
C ALA A 255 18.48 15.67 -1.78
N ALA A 256 17.41 15.75 -2.55
CA ALA A 256 16.91 16.96 -3.19
C ALA A 256 15.46 17.26 -2.75
N PRO A 257 15.22 17.57 -1.46
CA PRO A 257 13.88 17.79 -0.95
C PRO A 257 13.23 19.01 -1.60
N VAL A 258 12.07 18.81 -2.21
CA VAL A 258 11.26 19.91 -2.72
C VAL A 258 10.60 20.61 -1.54
N ARG A 259 10.83 21.92 -1.44
CA ARG A 259 10.23 22.79 -0.42
C ARG A 259 8.85 23.28 -0.82
N ARG A 260 8.68 23.65 -2.10
CA ARG A 260 7.39 24.13 -2.62
C ARG A 260 7.26 23.97 -4.13
N VAL A 261 6.02 23.87 -4.59
CA VAL A 261 5.64 24.04 -5.99
C VAL A 261 5.57 25.55 -6.30
N LEU A 262 6.20 25.96 -7.41
CA LEU A 262 6.13 27.32 -7.90
C LEU A 262 4.87 27.51 -8.72
N VAL A 263 4.16 28.61 -8.47
CA VAL A 263 2.93 28.98 -9.17
C VAL A 263 3.12 30.35 -9.78
N GLU A 264 2.86 30.47 -11.05
CA GLU A 264 2.71 31.73 -11.75
C GLU A 264 1.23 32.07 -11.90
N SER A 265 0.93 33.37 -11.97
CA SER A 265 -0.44 33.89 -12.17
C SER A 265 -0.42 34.84 -13.36
N ASP A 266 -1.33 34.62 -14.31
CA ASP A 266 -1.58 35.49 -15.45
C ASP A 266 -3.08 35.79 -15.61
N ASP A 267 -3.47 36.43 -16.71
CA ASP A 267 -4.87 36.75 -17.00
C ASP A 267 -5.77 35.50 -17.16
N ASN A 268 -5.18 34.31 -17.37
CA ASN A 268 -5.89 33.04 -17.52
C ASN A 268 -5.99 32.27 -16.19
N GLY A 269 -5.39 32.78 -15.13
CA GLY A 269 -5.40 32.18 -13.80
C GLY A 269 -4.03 31.72 -13.29
N GLN A 270 -4.05 30.76 -12.37
CA GLN A 270 -2.84 30.21 -11.75
C GLN A 270 -2.42 28.90 -12.40
N ARG A 271 -1.10 28.70 -12.58
CA ARG A 271 -0.55 27.41 -13.04
C ARG A 271 0.75 27.07 -12.34
N ALA A 272 1.03 25.78 -12.15
CA ALA A 272 2.34 25.31 -11.69
C ALA A 272 3.39 25.48 -12.80
N CYS A 273 4.55 26.06 -12.44
CA CYS A 273 5.62 26.39 -13.39
C CYS A 273 7.01 25.85 -12.97
N GLY A 274 7.10 25.07 -11.89
CA GLY A 274 8.33 24.47 -11.41
C GLY A 274 8.32 24.18 -9.93
N VAL A 275 9.50 24.00 -9.36
CA VAL A 275 9.70 23.73 -7.94
C VAL A 275 10.84 24.54 -7.34
N GLU A 276 10.81 24.74 -6.03
CA GLU A 276 11.92 25.27 -5.22
C GLU A 276 12.38 24.17 -4.27
N LEU A 277 13.67 23.89 -4.27
CA LEU A 277 14.31 22.92 -3.37
C LEU A 277 14.54 23.52 -1.97
N GLY A 278 14.91 22.67 -1.02
CA GLY A 278 15.19 23.06 0.36
C GLY A 278 16.34 24.06 0.50
N ASP A 279 17.30 24.05 -0.41
CA ASP A 279 18.44 24.98 -0.49
C ASP A 279 18.12 26.32 -1.21
N GLY A 280 16.87 26.48 -1.67
CA GLY A 280 16.42 27.66 -2.42
C GLY A 280 16.63 27.59 -3.93
N THR A 281 17.23 26.53 -4.46
CA THR A 281 17.38 26.32 -5.90
C THR A 281 16.02 26.20 -6.56
N ARG A 282 15.79 26.96 -7.65
CA ARG A 282 14.55 26.93 -8.43
C ARG A 282 14.77 26.22 -9.75
N ILE A 283 13.89 25.31 -10.08
CA ILE A 283 13.89 24.52 -11.32
C ILE A 283 12.55 24.72 -12.01
N ALA A 284 12.60 25.16 -13.27
CA ALA A 284 11.39 25.41 -14.04
C ALA A 284 10.92 24.13 -14.74
N ALA A 285 9.60 23.98 -14.88
CA ALA A 285 9.00 22.93 -15.69
C ALA A 285 7.60 23.31 -16.15
N SER A 286 7.20 22.80 -17.32
CA SER A 286 5.85 22.97 -17.83
C SER A 286 4.82 22.15 -17.02
N ARG A 287 5.27 21.06 -16.38
CA ARG A 287 4.44 20.16 -15.57
C ARG A 287 5.17 19.75 -14.30
N VAL A 288 4.46 19.77 -13.19
CA VAL A 288 4.90 19.25 -11.89
C VAL A 288 4.00 18.08 -11.53
N ILE A 289 4.58 16.92 -11.28
CA ILE A 289 3.86 15.67 -10.97
C ILE A 289 4.25 15.23 -9.57
N SER A 290 3.29 15.17 -8.66
CA SER A 290 3.56 14.77 -7.28
C SER A 290 3.25 13.29 -7.04
N SER A 291 4.24 12.55 -6.56
CA SER A 291 4.08 11.21 -6.01
C SER A 291 3.87 11.23 -4.48
N ALA A 292 3.96 12.40 -3.83
CA ALA A 292 3.61 12.57 -2.43
C ALA A 292 2.10 12.43 -2.20
N ASP A 293 1.70 12.24 -0.95
CA ASP A 293 0.28 12.18 -0.61
C ASP A 293 -0.45 13.51 -0.89
N PRO A 294 -1.79 13.48 -1.01
CA PRO A 294 -2.57 14.66 -1.38
C PRO A 294 -2.44 15.83 -0.38
N LYS A 295 -2.41 15.56 0.93
CA LYS A 295 -2.24 16.63 1.93
C LYS A 295 -0.87 17.28 1.81
N ARG A 296 0.18 16.47 1.74
CA ARG A 296 1.54 16.94 1.51
C ARG A 296 1.63 17.78 0.24
N THR A 297 1.03 17.28 -0.85
CA THR A 297 1.05 17.97 -2.15
C THR A 297 0.34 19.33 -2.09
N PHE A 298 -0.89 19.36 -1.61
CA PHE A 298 -1.73 20.55 -1.72
C PHE A 298 -1.55 21.54 -0.56
N ILE A 299 -1.32 21.03 0.65
CA ILE A 299 -1.23 21.91 1.84
C ILE A 299 0.23 22.36 2.05
N ASP A 300 1.18 21.42 2.03
CA ASP A 300 2.56 21.75 2.38
C ASP A 300 3.36 22.28 1.16
N LEU A 301 3.32 21.55 0.02
CA LEU A 301 4.14 21.88 -1.13
C LEU A 301 3.53 22.99 -1.99
N LEU A 302 2.25 22.96 -2.27
CA LEU A 302 1.57 24.00 -3.06
C LEU A 302 1.22 25.22 -2.19
N GLY A 303 0.65 24.96 -1.01
CA GLY A 303 0.14 25.97 -0.08
C GLY A 303 -1.35 26.27 -0.26
N ALA A 304 -2.08 26.28 0.86
CA ALA A 304 -3.55 26.45 0.89
C ALA A 304 -4.04 27.74 0.20
N ARG A 305 -3.20 28.77 0.13
CA ARG A 305 -3.53 30.07 -0.53
C ARG A 305 -3.83 29.95 -2.04
N HIS A 306 -3.39 28.88 -2.67
CA HIS A 306 -3.60 28.63 -4.11
C HIS A 306 -4.83 27.75 -4.36
N LEU A 307 -5.51 27.31 -3.32
CA LEU A 307 -6.65 26.39 -3.39
C LEU A 307 -7.97 27.13 -3.25
N GLU A 308 -8.97 26.69 -4.01
CA GLU A 308 -10.36 27.04 -3.73
C GLU A 308 -10.74 26.45 -2.35
N ILE A 309 -11.53 27.21 -1.57
CA ILE A 309 -11.84 26.88 -0.17
C ILE A 309 -12.49 25.49 -0.04
N GLY A 310 -13.44 25.16 -0.90
CA GLY A 310 -14.14 23.88 -0.87
C GLY A 310 -13.22 22.72 -1.18
N PHE A 311 -12.34 22.84 -2.16
CA PHE A 311 -11.33 21.85 -2.49
C PHE A 311 -10.32 21.67 -1.34
N GLY A 312 -9.79 22.78 -0.80
CA GLY A 312 -8.89 22.75 0.35
C GLY A 312 -9.49 22.04 1.56
N ASN A 313 -10.77 22.29 1.85
CA ASN A 313 -11.50 21.64 2.93
C ASN A 313 -11.66 20.12 2.67
N ARG A 314 -11.91 19.68 1.43
CA ARG A 314 -11.98 18.25 1.08
C ARG A 314 -10.63 17.56 1.29
N ILE A 315 -9.53 18.18 0.84
CA ILE A 315 -8.18 17.65 1.06
C ILE A 315 -7.87 17.52 2.56
N ASN A 316 -8.17 18.54 3.37
CA ASN A 316 -7.95 18.49 4.82
C ASN A 316 -8.76 17.39 5.52
N ARG A 317 -9.96 17.08 5.03
CA ARG A 317 -10.84 16.04 5.58
C ARG A 317 -10.48 14.61 5.14
N LEU A 318 -9.54 14.43 4.23
CA LEU A 318 -9.08 13.09 3.86
C LEU A 318 -8.59 12.36 5.11
N ARG A 319 -9.07 11.13 5.30
CA ARG A 319 -8.58 10.26 6.37
C ARG A 319 -7.21 9.72 5.98
N SER A 320 -6.18 10.24 6.64
CA SER A 320 -4.77 9.90 6.40
C SER A 320 -4.01 9.57 7.69
N ARG A 321 -4.72 9.39 8.81
CA ARG A 321 -4.09 8.90 10.04
C ARG A 321 -3.81 7.42 9.92
N GLY A 322 -2.56 7.03 10.08
CA GLY A 322 -2.12 5.64 10.03
C GLY A 322 -2.42 4.90 11.35
N TYR A 323 -2.70 3.64 11.22
CA TYR A 323 -2.97 2.73 12.33
C TYR A 323 -2.13 1.44 12.22
N VAL A 324 -0.99 1.50 11.53
CA VAL A 324 -0.09 0.35 11.41
C VAL A 324 1.32 0.76 11.78
N ALA A 325 1.89 0.08 12.77
CA ALA A 325 3.30 0.15 13.06
C ALA A 325 4.07 -0.94 12.32
N LYS A 326 5.35 -0.74 12.16
CA LYS A 326 6.29 -1.70 11.59
C LYS A 326 7.27 -2.14 12.66
N LEU A 327 7.41 -3.46 12.85
CA LEU A 327 8.41 -4.05 13.72
C LEU A 327 9.42 -4.80 12.87
N HIS A 328 10.70 -4.48 13.03
CA HIS A 328 11.83 -5.19 12.42
C HIS A 328 12.70 -5.82 13.50
N LEU A 329 13.01 -7.10 13.36
CA LEU A 329 13.92 -7.81 14.25
C LEU A 329 15.13 -8.31 13.47
N ALA A 330 16.33 -8.03 13.96
CA ALA A 330 17.55 -8.72 13.59
C ALA A 330 17.69 -9.96 14.50
N LEU A 331 17.77 -11.14 13.90
CA LEU A 331 17.74 -12.42 14.63
C LEU A 331 19.04 -13.19 14.42
N ARG A 332 19.60 -13.72 15.52
CA ARG A 332 20.79 -14.58 15.50
C ARG A 332 20.52 -15.93 14.84
N ASN A 333 19.34 -16.50 15.06
CA ASN A 333 18.90 -17.78 14.50
C ASN A 333 17.45 -17.68 14.03
N LEU A 334 17.03 -18.63 13.20
CA LEU A 334 15.63 -18.77 12.82
C LEU A 334 14.81 -19.21 14.04
N PRO A 335 13.76 -18.46 14.45
CA PRO A 335 12.90 -18.87 15.54
C PRO A 335 12.04 -20.08 15.14
N THR A 336 11.78 -20.96 16.10
CA THR A 336 10.88 -22.10 15.94
C THR A 336 9.48 -21.68 16.37
N PHE A 337 8.54 -21.71 15.43
CA PHE A 337 7.13 -21.47 15.73
C PHE A 337 6.44 -22.77 16.12
N SER A 338 5.65 -22.75 17.20
CA SER A 338 4.92 -23.91 17.69
C SER A 338 4.00 -24.46 16.61
N GLY A 339 4.10 -25.74 16.26
CA GLY A 339 3.25 -26.39 15.26
C GLY A 339 3.55 -26.01 13.78
N LEU A 340 4.67 -25.31 13.50
CA LEU A 340 5.03 -24.89 12.15
C LEU A 340 6.47 -25.30 11.82
N ASP A 341 6.63 -26.26 10.90
CA ASP A 341 7.95 -26.75 10.50
C ASP A 341 8.83 -25.69 9.83
N LYS A 342 8.22 -24.88 8.93
CA LYS A 342 8.93 -23.84 8.19
C LYS A 342 8.08 -22.56 8.09
N PRO A 343 8.56 -21.43 8.61
CA PRO A 343 7.84 -20.15 8.56
C PRO A 343 8.04 -19.43 7.21
N LEU A 344 7.79 -20.14 6.10
CA LEU A 344 7.98 -19.64 4.72
C LEU A 344 6.79 -18.82 4.19
N GLY A 345 5.88 -18.41 5.05
CA GLY A 345 4.67 -17.73 4.64
C GLY A 345 4.49 -16.35 5.25
N ARG A 346 3.36 -15.78 4.93
CA ARG A 346 2.79 -14.62 5.57
C ARG A 346 1.95 -15.11 6.75
N MET A 347 2.42 -14.93 7.97
CA MET A 347 1.83 -15.43 9.21
C MET A 347 0.92 -14.36 9.81
N ILE A 348 -0.37 -14.65 9.93
CA ILE A 348 -1.37 -13.78 10.54
C ILE A 348 -1.59 -14.21 11.99
N MET A 349 -1.09 -13.40 12.92
CA MET A 349 -1.25 -13.59 14.36
C MET A 349 -2.48 -12.84 14.85
N ALA A 350 -3.63 -13.38 14.53
CA ALA A 350 -4.95 -12.91 14.91
C ALA A 350 -5.88 -14.14 15.02
N PRO A 351 -5.97 -14.81 16.17
CA PRO A 351 -6.61 -16.13 16.27
C PRO A 351 -8.13 -16.09 16.08
N ARG A 352 -8.76 -14.93 16.24
CA ARG A 352 -10.21 -14.74 16.08
C ARG A 352 -10.55 -13.35 15.57
N LEU A 353 -11.72 -13.21 14.93
CA LEU A 353 -12.25 -11.89 14.53
C LEU A 353 -12.45 -10.96 15.73
N ASP A 354 -12.83 -11.49 16.89
CA ASP A 354 -13.00 -10.68 18.11
C ASP A 354 -11.68 -10.08 18.60
N THR A 355 -10.54 -10.79 18.44
CA THR A 355 -9.22 -10.23 18.77
C THR A 355 -8.91 -9.00 17.91
N ILE A 356 -9.26 -9.05 16.62
CA ILE A 356 -9.10 -7.91 15.71
C ILE A 356 -10.06 -6.78 16.09
N GLU A 357 -11.31 -7.10 16.44
CA GLU A 357 -12.34 -6.12 16.86
C GLU A 357 -11.90 -5.34 18.10
N PHE A 358 -11.46 -6.04 19.15
CA PHE A 358 -11.01 -5.41 20.39
C PHE A 358 -9.73 -4.60 20.21
N ALA A 359 -8.81 -5.04 19.35
CA ALA A 359 -7.62 -4.27 19.01
C ALA A 359 -8.00 -2.92 18.37
N TRP A 360 -9.04 -2.89 17.53
CA TRP A 360 -9.57 -1.64 16.98
C TRP A 360 -10.28 -0.80 18.06
N ASP A 361 -11.01 -1.42 18.97
CA ASP A 361 -11.68 -0.71 20.06
C ASP A 361 -10.71 0.09 20.93
N ASP A 362 -9.52 -0.42 21.19
CA ASP A 362 -8.48 0.34 21.89
C ASP A 362 -7.94 1.48 21.01
N ALA A 363 -7.61 1.17 19.75
CA ALA A 363 -6.95 2.11 18.85
C ALA A 363 -7.80 3.35 18.52
N LYS A 364 -9.13 3.19 18.37
CA LYS A 364 -10.04 4.32 18.09
C LYS A 364 -10.08 5.35 19.21
N TYR A 365 -9.70 4.94 20.45
CA TYR A 365 -9.56 5.84 21.61
C TYR A 365 -8.10 6.25 21.87
N GLY A 366 -7.22 6.03 20.90
CA GLY A 366 -5.81 6.42 21.01
C GLY A 366 -4.98 5.54 21.96
N ARG A 367 -5.38 4.30 22.18
CA ARG A 367 -4.62 3.33 22.98
C ARG A 367 -3.99 2.25 22.09
N CYS A 368 -2.83 1.73 22.50
CA CYS A 368 -2.31 0.51 21.90
C CYS A 368 -3.16 -0.69 22.31
N PRO A 369 -3.40 -1.65 21.41
CA PRO A 369 -4.18 -2.85 21.73
C PRO A 369 -3.60 -3.63 22.92
N GLU A 370 -4.45 -4.08 23.81
CA GLU A 370 -4.05 -4.98 24.89
C GLU A 370 -3.56 -6.33 24.33
N GLN A 371 -4.21 -6.81 23.26
CA GLN A 371 -3.77 -7.99 22.49
C GLN A 371 -3.41 -7.56 21.06
N PRO A 372 -2.13 -7.29 20.76
CA PRO A 372 -1.69 -6.89 19.44
C PRO A 372 -1.97 -7.96 18.38
N VAL A 373 -2.43 -7.51 17.21
CA VAL A 373 -2.62 -8.37 16.04
C VAL A 373 -1.61 -7.99 14.97
N MET A 374 -0.99 -9.01 14.35
CA MET A 374 0.18 -8.80 13.49
C MET A 374 0.15 -9.68 12.24
N GLU A 375 0.75 -9.16 11.19
CA GLU A 375 1.17 -9.93 10.01
C GLU A 375 2.69 -10.02 10.02
N VAL A 376 3.22 -11.22 10.07
CA VAL A 376 4.65 -11.50 10.24
C VAL A 376 5.21 -12.25 9.04
N THR A 377 6.38 -11.86 8.58
CA THR A 377 7.18 -12.58 7.57
C THR A 377 8.64 -12.66 7.99
N ILE A 378 9.37 -13.61 7.42
CA ILE A 378 10.83 -13.74 7.57
C ILE A 378 11.47 -13.62 6.17
N PRO A 379 11.62 -12.37 5.66
CA PRO A 379 12.04 -12.14 4.27
C PRO A 379 13.40 -12.75 3.91
N SER A 380 14.31 -12.90 4.87
CA SER A 380 15.62 -13.54 4.67
C SER A 380 15.54 -15.03 4.28
N LEU A 381 14.41 -15.69 4.48
CA LEU A 381 14.19 -17.05 3.96
C LEU A 381 13.98 -17.09 2.44
N HIS A 382 13.60 -15.96 1.85
CA HIS A 382 13.40 -15.79 0.41
C HIS A 382 14.55 -15.03 -0.24
N VAL A 383 15.19 -14.13 0.52
CA VAL A 383 16.28 -13.24 0.09
C VAL A 383 17.38 -13.28 1.14
N PRO A 384 18.31 -14.24 1.06
CA PRO A 384 19.35 -14.44 2.09
C PRO A 384 20.21 -13.22 2.38
N ASP A 385 20.47 -12.37 1.37
CA ASP A 385 21.34 -11.17 1.48
C ASP A 385 20.74 -10.04 2.37
N LEU A 386 19.54 -10.25 2.91
CA LEU A 386 18.94 -9.32 3.88
C LEU A 386 19.53 -9.44 5.29
N ALA A 387 20.29 -10.52 5.57
CA ALA A 387 20.95 -10.73 6.85
C ALA A 387 22.31 -11.40 6.66
N PRO A 388 23.23 -11.33 7.62
CA PRO A 388 24.45 -12.11 7.60
C PRO A 388 24.19 -13.62 7.54
N ALA A 389 25.14 -14.39 7.02
CA ALA A 389 25.00 -15.82 6.84
C ALA A 389 24.58 -16.55 8.14
N GLY A 390 23.53 -17.35 8.07
CA GLY A 390 22.95 -18.08 9.22
C GLY A 390 22.09 -17.22 10.14
N GLN A 391 21.96 -15.91 9.89
CA GLN A 391 21.12 -14.99 10.64
C GLN A 391 19.87 -14.62 9.81
N HIS A 392 18.88 -14.02 10.47
CA HIS A 392 17.59 -13.75 9.83
C HIS A 392 17.04 -12.37 10.17
N VAL A 393 16.14 -11.88 9.32
CA VAL A 393 15.31 -10.72 9.60
C VAL A 393 13.85 -11.15 9.69
N LEU A 394 13.15 -10.64 10.72
CA LEU A 394 11.71 -10.77 10.85
C LEU A 394 11.09 -9.37 10.65
N SER A 395 10.02 -9.31 9.91
CA SER A 395 9.28 -8.09 9.63
C SER A 395 7.81 -8.27 9.95
N ALA A 396 7.26 -7.42 10.80
CA ALA A 396 5.84 -7.46 11.14
C ALA A 396 5.12 -6.14 10.84
N HIS A 397 3.91 -6.25 10.30
CA HIS A 397 2.92 -5.18 10.32
C HIS A 397 2.05 -5.36 11.57
N VAL A 398 2.07 -4.39 12.47
CA VAL A 398 1.27 -4.39 13.70
C VAL A 398 0.07 -3.49 13.49
N MET A 399 -1.12 -4.06 13.40
CA MET A 399 -2.35 -3.29 13.17
C MET A 399 -2.82 -2.57 14.43
N TYR A 400 -3.55 -1.48 14.19
CA TYR A 400 -4.24 -0.68 15.20
C TYR A 400 -3.31 -0.02 16.21
N ILE A 401 -2.11 0.34 15.76
CA ILE A 401 -1.21 1.22 16.50
C ILE A 401 -1.50 2.66 16.07
N PRO A 402 -2.08 3.51 16.94
CA PRO A 402 -2.60 4.82 16.53
C PRO A 402 -1.47 5.82 16.25
N TYR A 403 -1.70 6.69 15.26
CA TYR A 403 -0.86 7.86 15.05
C TYR A 403 -0.92 8.80 16.26
N GLU A 404 -2.13 9.12 16.72
CA GLU A 404 -2.36 9.92 17.93
C GLU A 404 -2.55 9.01 19.14
N LEU A 405 -1.47 8.74 19.87
CA LEU A 405 -1.53 7.98 21.11
C LEU A 405 -1.99 8.89 22.25
N GLU A 406 -2.94 8.44 23.07
CA GLU A 406 -3.36 9.14 24.29
C GLU A 406 -2.14 9.47 25.17
N GLY A 407 -1.90 10.75 25.46
CA GLY A 407 -0.72 11.24 26.17
C GLY A 407 0.58 11.21 25.34
N GLY A 408 0.51 11.00 24.02
CA GLY A 408 1.61 11.11 23.07
C GLY A 408 2.61 9.94 23.07
N TRP A 409 3.43 9.90 22.03
CA TRP A 409 4.49 8.89 21.87
C TRP A 409 5.75 9.33 22.63
N THR A 410 5.98 8.74 23.82
CA THR A 410 7.20 8.89 24.59
C THR A 410 8.12 7.67 24.40
N GLN A 411 9.41 7.80 24.73
CA GLN A 411 10.35 6.67 24.67
C GLN A 411 9.90 5.51 25.57
N ALA A 412 9.40 5.80 26.79
CA ALA A 412 8.90 4.77 27.69
C ALA A 412 7.75 3.97 27.08
N ARG A 413 6.80 4.63 26.40
CA ARG A 413 5.67 3.96 25.73
C ARG A 413 6.12 3.14 24.53
N ARG A 414 7.11 3.62 23.76
CA ARG A 414 7.72 2.86 22.66
C ARG A 414 8.37 1.58 23.19
N THR A 415 9.16 1.69 24.26
CA THR A 415 9.79 0.54 24.90
C THR A 415 8.77 -0.46 25.47
N ALA A 416 7.71 0.05 26.10
CA ALA A 416 6.62 -0.81 26.59
C ALA A 416 5.91 -1.57 25.45
N LEU A 417 5.60 -0.89 24.34
CA LEU A 417 5.02 -1.54 23.16
C LEU A 417 5.97 -2.57 22.54
N GLN A 418 7.27 -2.26 22.42
CA GLN A 418 8.26 -3.22 21.94
C GLN A 418 8.29 -4.50 22.80
N ALA A 419 8.32 -4.35 24.12
CA ALA A 419 8.29 -5.48 25.04
C ALA A 419 7.01 -6.31 24.88
N GLN A 420 5.85 -5.66 24.76
CA GLN A 420 4.56 -6.31 24.54
C GLN A 420 4.54 -7.09 23.22
N LEU A 421 5.04 -6.50 22.12
CA LEU A 421 5.10 -7.15 20.81
C LEU A 421 6.04 -8.35 20.81
N LEU A 422 7.20 -8.25 21.47
CA LEU A 422 8.12 -9.37 21.63
C LEU A 422 7.51 -10.51 22.47
N GLN A 423 6.76 -10.17 23.51
CA GLN A 423 6.02 -11.17 24.29
C GLN A 423 4.94 -11.85 23.42
N SER A 424 4.14 -11.06 22.68
CA SER A 424 3.11 -11.61 21.79
C SER A 424 3.70 -12.52 20.71
N LEU A 425 4.89 -12.20 20.18
CA LEU A 425 5.61 -13.08 19.25
C LEU A 425 6.09 -14.37 19.93
N SER A 426 6.52 -14.28 21.20
CA SER A 426 6.99 -15.42 21.96
C SER A 426 5.88 -16.41 22.31
N ASP A 427 4.62 -15.98 22.37
CA ASP A 427 3.46 -16.86 22.56
C ASP A 427 3.28 -17.83 21.37
N TYR A 428 3.75 -17.46 20.17
CA TYR A 428 3.77 -18.32 18.98
C TYR A 428 5.12 -18.98 18.71
N ALA A 429 6.21 -18.34 19.15
CA ALA A 429 7.59 -18.81 18.96
C ALA A 429 8.36 -18.76 20.27
N PRO A 430 8.19 -19.78 21.16
CA PRO A 430 8.89 -19.84 22.43
C PRO A 430 10.41 -19.70 22.27
N GLY A 431 11.04 -18.86 23.11
CA GLY A 431 12.47 -18.56 23.05
C GLY A 431 12.88 -17.54 21.98
N LEU A 432 11.96 -16.96 21.20
CA LEU A 432 12.27 -15.97 20.18
C LEU A 432 13.10 -14.81 20.73
N GLN A 433 12.82 -14.33 21.93
CA GLN A 433 13.52 -13.18 22.53
C GLN A 433 15.02 -13.44 22.73
N GLU A 434 15.44 -14.68 22.96
CA GLU A 434 16.85 -15.07 23.11
C GLU A 434 17.64 -14.91 21.78
N HIS A 435 16.93 -14.92 20.67
CA HIS A 435 17.52 -14.77 19.33
C HIS A 435 17.53 -13.32 18.84
N VAL A 436 16.86 -12.37 19.51
CA VAL A 436 16.78 -10.96 19.08
C VAL A 436 18.11 -10.26 19.35
N LEU A 437 18.77 -9.82 18.29
CA LEU A 437 19.98 -8.98 18.34
C LEU A 437 19.62 -7.49 18.38
N HIS A 438 18.58 -7.10 17.63
CA HIS A 438 18.09 -5.73 17.58
C HIS A 438 16.59 -5.71 17.26
N CYS A 439 15.90 -4.73 17.82
CA CYS A 439 14.48 -4.48 17.60
C CYS A 439 14.25 -3.04 17.20
N GLU A 440 13.72 -2.81 16.01
CA GLU A 440 13.29 -1.50 15.51
C GLU A 440 11.77 -1.46 15.46
N LEU A 441 11.17 -0.45 16.11
CA LEU A 441 9.75 -0.16 16.02
C LEU A 441 9.55 1.19 15.33
N LEU A 442 8.87 1.17 14.18
CA LEU A 442 8.42 2.35 13.45
C LEU A 442 6.92 2.53 13.68
N THR A 443 6.55 3.53 14.43
CA THR A 443 5.14 3.92 14.62
C THR A 443 4.65 4.75 13.43
N PRO A 444 3.34 5.02 13.28
CA PRO A 444 2.85 5.92 12.23
C PRO A 444 3.52 7.30 12.26
N VAL A 445 3.88 7.82 13.45
CA VAL A 445 4.61 9.09 13.58
C VAL A 445 6.02 9.01 12.97
N ASP A 446 6.69 7.87 13.11
CA ASP A 446 8.00 7.65 12.49
C ASP A 446 7.89 7.54 10.97
N LEU A 447 6.84 6.91 10.45
CA LEU A 447 6.58 6.84 9.00
C LEU A 447 6.34 8.24 8.41
N GLU A 448 5.64 9.12 9.11
CA GLU A 448 5.48 10.51 8.67
C GLU A 448 6.80 11.26 8.69
N ARG A 449 7.56 11.16 9.78
CA ARG A 449 8.84 11.86 9.95
C ARG A 449 9.86 11.44 8.88
N ASP A 450 10.02 10.13 8.65
CA ASP A 450 11.14 9.58 7.88
C ASP A 450 10.81 9.39 6.39
N TRP A 451 9.54 9.14 6.04
CA TRP A 451 9.08 8.95 4.65
C TRP A 451 8.12 10.03 4.16
N HIS A 452 7.84 11.05 4.98
CA HIS A 452 6.99 12.19 4.62
C HIS A 452 5.57 11.79 4.16
N VAL A 453 5.04 10.69 4.67
CA VAL A 453 3.65 10.26 4.41
C VAL A 453 2.74 10.81 5.50
N THR A 454 1.85 11.71 5.15
CA THR A 454 1.01 12.44 6.11
C THR A 454 0.21 11.50 7.02
N GLY A 455 0.32 11.74 8.34
CA GLY A 455 -0.30 10.92 9.36
C GLY A 455 0.28 9.50 9.47
N GLY A 456 1.41 9.22 8.80
CA GLY A 456 2.01 7.89 8.74
C GLY A 456 1.16 6.85 7.99
N HIS A 457 0.26 7.30 7.11
CA HIS A 457 -0.62 6.40 6.37
C HIS A 457 0.03 5.89 5.09
N TRP A 458 0.58 4.71 5.12
CA TRP A 458 1.37 4.10 4.03
C TRP A 458 0.65 3.98 2.66
N HIS A 459 -0.68 4.05 2.62
CA HIS A 459 -1.47 4.10 1.37
C HIS A 459 -1.76 5.53 0.91
N HIS A 460 -1.16 6.55 1.52
CA HIS A 460 -1.43 7.98 1.26
C HIS A 460 -2.89 8.39 1.47
N GLY A 461 -3.58 7.73 2.36
CA GLY A 461 -4.99 7.88 2.69
C GLY A 461 -5.73 6.56 2.70
N GLU A 462 -6.78 6.48 3.52
CA GLU A 462 -7.56 5.27 3.73
C GLU A 462 -8.16 4.75 2.42
N LEU A 463 -8.23 3.43 2.28
CA LEU A 463 -8.98 2.75 1.23
C LEU A 463 -10.41 2.54 1.72
N ALA A 464 -11.24 3.58 1.61
CA ALA A 464 -12.64 3.56 1.99
C ALA A 464 -13.52 3.99 0.81
N MET A 465 -14.79 3.58 0.81
CA MET A 465 -15.70 3.81 -0.32
C MET A 465 -15.76 5.27 -0.77
N ASP A 466 -15.72 6.22 0.16
CA ASP A 466 -15.71 7.66 -0.10
C ASP A 466 -14.31 8.22 -0.45
N GLN A 467 -13.28 7.39 -0.44
CA GLN A 467 -11.88 7.72 -0.80
C GLN A 467 -11.27 6.72 -1.78
N MET A 468 -12.08 6.02 -2.55
CA MET A 468 -11.67 5.06 -3.58
C MET A 468 -12.23 5.43 -4.95
N LEU A 469 -11.70 4.81 -5.99
CA LEU A 469 -12.17 4.96 -7.38
C LEU A 469 -12.24 6.44 -7.79
N MET A 470 -13.41 6.91 -8.25
CA MET A 470 -13.65 8.28 -8.71
C MET A 470 -13.61 9.34 -7.60
N MET A 471 -13.50 8.93 -6.34
CA MET A 471 -13.38 9.82 -5.19
C MET A 471 -11.95 9.93 -4.65
N ARG A 472 -10.95 9.33 -5.33
CA ARG A 472 -9.58 9.30 -4.84
C ARG A 472 -8.63 10.24 -5.60
N PRO A 473 -8.02 11.25 -4.97
CA PRO A 473 -8.23 11.71 -3.57
C PRO A 473 -9.54 12.46 -3.35
N THR A 474 -10.02 13.18 -4.36
CA THR A 474 -11.29 13.89 -4.45
C THR A 474 -11.79 13.83 -5.89
N TYR A 475 -13.06 14.05 -6.12
CA TYR A 475 -13.63 14.00 -7.47
C TYR A 475 -12.99 14.99 -8.46
N GLU A 476 -12.43 16.13 -7.97
CA GLU A 476 -11.75 17.13 -8.81
C GLU A 476 -10.37 16.65 -9.28
N ALA A 477 -9.71 15.80 -8.48
CA ALA A 477 -8.35 15.32 -8.75
C ALA A 477 -8.27 13.81 -9.05
N ALA A 478 -9.41 13.14 -9.23
CA ALA A 478 -9.48 11.70 -9.46
C ALA A 478 -8.90 11.25 -10.82
N GLN A 479 -8.74 12.20 -11.75
CA GLN A 479 -8.16 11.96 -13.08
C GLN A 479 -6.69 12.40 -13.18
N TYR A 480 -5.96 12.36 -12.08
CA TYR A 480 -4.54 12.72 -11.93
C TYR A 480 -4.23 14.21 -12.15
N GLY A 481 -4.93 14.91 -13.04
CA GLY A 481 -4.92 16.38 -13.13
C GLY A 481 -5.55 17.02 -11.90
N THR A 482 -5.11 18.22 -11.54
CA THR A 482 -5.59 18.96 -10.36
C THR A 482 -6.30 20.25 -10.77
N PRO A 483 -7.01 20.94 -9.86
CA PRO A 483 -7.55 22.26 -10.13
C PRO A 483 -6.50 23.34 -10.47
N ILE A 484 -5.21 23.07 -10.20
CA ILE A 484 -4.10 23.93 -10.61
C ILE A 484 -3.50 23.39 -11.90
N PRO A 485 -3.68 24.04 -13.06
CA PRO A 485 -3.09 23.65 -14.32
C PRO A 485 -1.58 23.45 -14.20
N GLY A 486 -1.05 22.39 -14.84
CA GLY A 486 0.37 22.04 -14.76
C GLY A 486 0.76 21.26 -13.52
N LEU A 487 -0.14 21.07 -12.54
CA LEU A 487 0.09 20.19 -11.37
C LEU A 487 -0.71 18.90 -11.52
N TYR A 488 -0.02 17.75 -11.33
CA TYR A 488 -0.59 16.41 -11.43
C TYR A 488 -0.24 15.55 -10.21
N LEU A 489 -1.00 14.48 -10.00
CA LEU A 489 -0.74 13.48 -8.97
C LEU A 489 -0.42 12.13 -9.62
N CYS A 490 0.57 11.40 -9.10
CA CYS A 490 0.90 10.04 -9.56
C CYS A 490 1.14 9.04 -8.43
N GLY A 491 1.01 9.48 -7.16
CA GLY A 491 1.28 8.65 -5.98
C GLY A 491 0.15 7.72 -5.57
N ALA A 492 0.34 6.99 -4.48
CA ALA A 492 -0.66 6.07 -3.91
C ALA A 492 -1.94 6.77 -3.42
N GLY A 493 -1.89 8.11 -3.25
CA GLY A 493 -3.06 8.93 -2.98
C GLY A 493 -4.02 9.10 -4.14
N SER A 494 -3.63 8.68 -5.38
CA SER A 494 -4.47 8.67 -6.57
C SER A 494 -5.00 7.25 -6.86
N HIS A 495 -5.99 7.14 -7.75
CA HIS A 495 -6.48 5.85 -8.22
C HIS A 495 -5.34 5.02 -8.89
N PRO A 496 -5.27 3.70 -8.70
CA PRO A 496 -6.16 2.81 -7.94
C PRO A 496 -5.95 2.84 -6.42
N GLY A 497 -4.91 3.46 -5.92
CA GLY A 497 -4.67 3.58 -4.48
C GLY A 497 -3.48 2.80 -3.98
N GLY A 498 -3.44 2.51 -2.68
CA GLY A 498 -2.29 2.01 -1.96
C GLY A 498 -1.81 0.60 -2.34
N GLY A 499 -0.60 0.31 -1.90
CA GLY A 499 0.17 -0.88 -2.26
C GLY A 499 1.29 -0.56 -3.27
N VAL A 500 2.21 -1.49 -3.47
CA VAL A 500 3.28 -1.34 -4.46
C VAL A 500 2.76 -1.85 -5.80
N MET A 501 2.07 -0.97 -6.55
CA MET A 501 1.34 -1.35 -7.76
C MET A 501 1.97 -0.87 -9.07
N GLY A 502 2.52 0.36 -9.08
CA GLY A 502 2.94 1.05 -10.30
C GLY A 502 1.79 1.58 -11.16
N ALA A 503 0.55 1.17 -10.91
CA ALA A 503 -0.60 1.52 -11.75
C ALA A 503 -0.96 3.02 -11.68
N ALA A 504 -0.85 3.67 -10.52
CA ALA A 504 -1.09 5.10 -10.40
C ALA A 504 -0.11 5.92 -11.23
N GLY A 505 1.18 5.58 -11.18
CA GLY A 505 2.22 6.21 -12.02
C GLY A 505 1.99 6.01 -13.51
N HIS A 506 1.61 4.80 -13.93
CA HIS A 506 1.26 4.47 -15.31
C HIS A 506 0.06 5.30 -15.81
N ASN A 507 -1.02 5.33 -15.04
CA ASN A 507 -2.25 6.01 -15.43
C ASN A 507 -2.04 7.54 -15.50
N ALA A 508 -1.31 8.11 -14.51
CA ALA A 508 -0.95 9.54 -14.51
C ALA A 508 -0.13 9.91 -15.75
N ALA A 509 0.88 9.11 -16.09
CA ALA A 509 1.68 9.37 -17.29
C ALA A 509 0.84 9.32 -18.56
N ARG A 510 -0.10 8.39 -18.68
CA ARG A 510 -1.03 8.33 -19.83
C ARG A 510 -1.91 9.58 -19.92
N GLU A 511 -2.47 10.02 -18.81
CA GLU A 511 -3.28 11.25 -18.78
C GLU A 511 -2.48 12.49 -19.18
N ILE A 512 -1.22 12.59 -18.77
CA ILE A 512 -0.33 13.71 -19.09
C ILE A 512 0.06 13.71 -20.58
N LEU A 513 0.10 12.54 -21.22
CA LEU A 513 0.52 12.38 -22.62
C LEU A 513 -0.65 12.50 -23.63
N THR A 514 -1.90 12.49 -23.17
CA THR A 514 -3.09 12.76 -24.01
C THR A 514 -3.34 14.25 -24.16
#